data_2a2c7221332f1d08992042d616cf156b
#
_entry.id   2a2c7221332f1d08992042d616cf156b
#
_cell.length_a   1.000
_cell.length_b   1.000
_cell.length_c   1.000
_cell.angle_alpha   90.00
_cell.angle_beta   90.00
_cell.angle_gamma   90.00
#
_symmetry.space_group_name_H-M   'P 1'
#
loop_
_entity.id
_entity.type
_entity.pdbx_description
1 polymer ?
#
loop_
_entity_poly.entity_id
_entity_poly.type
_entity_poly.pdbx_seq_one_letter_code
_entity_poly.pdbx_strand_id
1 'polypeptide(L)'
;GLQKLLGTSRTESLSATANIFVGQTEAPLVVRPYIATMSQSELFAVMCGGLASVAGSVLAGYAQMGVPLEYLIAASFMAAPGGLLFAKLMVPETEQTHDKDDAMKLIAEEDRPANVIDAAASGAASGMQLALNVGAMLLAFIALIALLNGILGGIGGWFDYPQLSLELILGWVF
;
A
#
# COMPACT_ATOMS: atom_id res chain seq x y z
N GLY A 1 -8.42 -4.09 -20.08
CA GLY A 1 -8.44 -5.32 -19.32
C GLY A 1 -9.30 -5.21 -18.07
N LEU A 2 -8.68 -4.97 -16.94
CA LEU A 2 -9.28 -5.03 -15.59
C LEU A 2 -10.53 -4.11 -15.46
N GLN A 3 -10.44 -2.88 -15.95
CA GLN A 3 -11.54 -1.92 -15.96
C GLN A 3 -12.82 -2.47 -16.58
N LYS A 4 -12.71 -3.16 -17.75
CA LYS A 4 -13.89 -3.72 -18.45
C LYS A 4 -14.44 -4.97 -17.76
N LEU A 5 -13.58 -5.70 -17.06
CA LEU A 5 -13.95 -6.94 -16.39
C LEU A 5 -14.66 -6.67 -15.05
N LEU A 6 -14.15 -5.70 -14.28
CA LEU A 6 -14.62 -5.41 -12.92
C LEU A 6 -15.53 -4.18 -12.84
N GLY A 7 -15.72 -3.41 -13.93
CA GLY A 7 -16.53 -2.20 -13.93
C GLY A 7 -15.95 -1.05 -13.07
N THR A 8 -14.65 -1.11 -12.79
CA THR A 8 -13.95 -0.11 -11.97
C THR A 8 -13.46 1.07 -12.80
N SER A 9 -13.06 2.17 -12.15
CA SER A 9 -12.50 3.32 -12.86
C SER A 9 -11.11 3.03 -13.43
N ARG A 10 -10.62 3.93 -14.30
CA ARG A 10 -9.27 3.81 -14.87
C ARG A 10 -8.20 3.95 -13.79
N THR A 11 -8.39 4.88 -12.88
CA THR A 11 -7.47 5.19 -11.79
C THR A 11 -7.36 4.05 -10.79
N GLU A 12 -8.49 3.45 -10.39
CA GLU A 12 -8.52 2.25 -9.53
C GLU A 12 -7.82 1.06 -10.18
N SER A 13 -8.17 0.78 -11.43
CA SER A 13 -7.57 -0.32 -12.19
C SER A 13 -6.07 -0.12 -12.40
N LEU A 14 -5.62 1.12 -12.61
CA LEU A 14 -4.21 1.45 -12.77
C LEU A 14 -3.44 1.24 -11.47
N SER A 15 -3.97 1.76 -10.35
CA SER A 15 -3.37 1.59 -9.02
C SER A 15 -3.29 0.11 -8.62
N ALA A 16 -4.38 -0.65 -8.79
CA ALA A 16 -4.42 -2.07 -8.48
C ALA A 16 -3.44 -2.89 -9.34
N THR A 17 -3.30 -2.55 -10.63
CA THR A 17 -2.35 -3.22 -11.53
C THR A 17 -0.90 -2.87 -11.15
N ALA A 18 -0.63 -1.61 -10.85
CA ALA A 18 0.70 -1.17 -10.42
C ALA A 18 1.12 -1.88 -9.13
N ASN A 19 0.18 -2.07 -8.21
CA ASN A 19 0.42 -2.69 -6.91
C ASN A 19 0.86 -4.16 -6.98
N ILE A 20 0.57 -4.88 -8.07
CA ILE A 20 1.08 -6.24 -8.30
C ILE A 20 2.61 -6.25 -8.41
N PHE A 21 3.20 -5.21 -8.98
CA PHE A 21 4.63 -5.15 -9.32
C PHE A 21 5.43 -4.29 -8.35
N VAL A 22 4.88 -3.15 -7.95
CA VAL A 22 5.52 -2.21 -7.03
C VAL A 22 4.90 -2.30 -5.64
N GLY A 23 5.49 -1.63 -4.68
CA GLY A 23 5.00 -1.66 -3.31
C GLY A 23 3.70 -0.89 -3.11
N GLN A 24 3.09 -1.15 -1.97
CA GLN A 24 1.85 -0.49 -1.54
C GLN A 24 2.00 1.03 -1.36
N THR A 25 3.21 1.51 -1.14
CA THR A 25 3.55 2.93 -1.00
C THR A 25 3.83 3.58 -2.35
N GLU A 26 4.33 2.83 -3.32
CA GLU A 26 4.69 3.31 -4.66
C GLU A 26 3.50 3.30 -5.62
N ALA A 27 2.59 2.34 -5.50
CA ALA A 27 1.44 2.23 -6.39
C ALA A 27 0.54 3.48 -6.38
N PRO A 28 0.24 4.13 -5.23
CA PRO A 28 -0.49 5.40 -5.19
C PRO A 28 0.23 6.56 -5.89
N LEU A 29 1.56 6.54 -6.00
CA LEU A 29 2.30 7.57 -6.73
C LEU A 29 1.96 7.59 -8.22
N VAL A 30 1.64 6.43 -8.81
CA VAL A 30 1.22 6.32 -10.22
C VAL A 30 -0.09 7.05 -10.49
N VAL A 31 -0.96 7.12 -9.48
CA VAL A 31 -2.27 7.78 -9.55
C VAL A 31 -2.32 9.11 -8.80
N ARG A 32 -1.19 9.57 -8.27
CA ARG A 32 -1.08 10.82 -7.49
C ARG A 32 -1.75 12.03 -8.15
N PRO A 33 -1.58 12.28 -9.47
CA PRO A 33 -2.23 13.42 -10.12
C PRO A 33 -3.76 13.37 -10.08
N TYR A 34 -4.35 12.19 -9.90
CA TYR A 34 -5.79 12.00 -9.92
C TYR A 34 -6.42 11.98 -8.52
N ILE A 35 -5.61 11.91 -7.44
CA ILE A 35 -6.10 11.75 -6.06
C ILE A 35 -7.07 12.87 -5.67
N ALA A 36 -6.77 14.12 -6.04
CA ALA A 36 -7.61 15.27 -5.71
C ALA A 36 -9.00 15.23 -6.35
N THR A 37 -9.18 14.45 -7.41
CA THR A 37 -10.43 14.34 -8.18
C THR A 37 -11.13 12.99 -8.01
N MET A 38 -10.57 12.11 -7.18
CA MET A 38 -11.16 10.80 -6.88
C MET A 38 -12.42 10.94 -6.02
N SER A 39 -13.41 10.09 -6.30
CA SER A 39 -14.52 9.87 -5.40
C SER A 39 -14.06 9.19 -4.10
N GLN A 40 -14.87 9.25 -3.06
CA GLN A 40 -14.59 8.54 -1.80
C GLN A 40 -14.41 7.03 -2.03
N SER A 41 -15.22 6.46 -2.91
CA SER A 41 -15.13 5.05 -3.27
C SER A 41 -13.85 4.71 -4.03
N GLU A 42 -13.41 5.56 -4.95
CA GLU A 42 -12.15 5.40 -5.69
C GLU A 42 -10.94 5.50 -4.74
N LEU A 43 -10.93 6.51 -3.88
CA LEU A 43 -9.86 6.70 -2.90
C LEU A 43 -9.77 5.50 -1.94
N PHE A 44 -10.92 5.04 -1.44
CA PHE A 44 -10.99 3.86 -0.57
C PHE A 44 -10.48 2.60 -1.28
N ALA A 45 -10.80 2.41 -2.56
CA ALA A 45 -10.32 1.29 -3.36
C ALA A 45 -8.79 1.31 -3.53
N VAL A 46 -8.18 2.48 -3.73
CA VAL A 46 -6.72 2.64 -3.79
C VAL A 46 -6.08 2.29 -2.45
N MET A 47 -6.66 2.74 -1.33
CA MET A 47 -6.17 2.42 0.02
C MET A 47 -6.28 0.92 0.32
N CYS A 48 -7.43 0.29 0.03
CA CYS A 48 -7.64 -1.14 0.20
C CYS A 48 -6.66 -1.97 -0.64
N GLY A 49 -6.44 -1.58 -1.88
CA GLY A 49 -5.47 -2.22 -2.77
C GLY A 49 -4.07 -2.22 -2.16
N GLY A 50 -3.64 -1.10 -1.58
CA GLY A 50 -2.35 -1.00 -0.90
C GLY A 50 -2.22 -1.91 0.32
N LEU A 51 -3.28 -2.06 1.11
CA LEU A 51 -3.27 -2.88 2.32
C LEU A 51 -3.45 -4.39 2.06
N ALA A 52 -4.11 -4.74 0.96
CA ALA A 52 -4.49 -6.12 0.65
C ALA A 52 -3.41 -6.90 -0.13
N SER A 53 -2.38 -6.22 -0.65
CA SER A 53 -1.42 -6.84 -1.56
C SER A 53 -0.03 -7.02 -0.94
N VAL A 54 0.69 -7.99 -1.47
CA VAL A 54 2.11 -8.19 -1.18
C VAL A 54 2.91 -7.44 -2.25
N ALA A 55 3.79 -6.53 -1.81
CA ALA A 55 4.63 -5.77 -2.71
C ALA A 55 5.56 -6.69 -3.51
N GLY A 56 5.59 -6.52 -4.85
CA GLY A 56 6.44 -7.31 -5.73
C GLY A 56 7.92 -7.25 -5.33
N SER A 57 8.38 -6.11 -4.82
CA SER A 57 9.75 -5.90 -4.36
C SER A 57 10.17 -6.78 -3.17
N VAL A 58 9.23 -7.22 -2.32
CA VAL A 58 9.52 -8.09 -1.16
C VAL A 58 9.27 -9.57 -1.42
N LEU A 59 8.72 -9.94 -2.58
CA LEU A 59 8.50 -11.37 -2.94
C LEU A 59 9.79 -12.19 -2.86
N ALA A 60 10.90 -11.64 -3.33
CA ALA A 60 12.20 -12.29 -3.27
C ALA A 60 12.66 -12.55 -1.83
N GLY A 61 12.39 -11.62 -0.92
CA GLY A 61 12.68 -11.78 0.51
C GLY A 61 11.89 -12.93 1.12
N TYR A 62 10.58 -13.00 0.88
CA TYR A 62 9.73 -14.10 1.37
C TYR A 62 10.13 -15.45 0.76
N ALA A 63 10.50 -15.50 -0.52
CA ALA A 63 11.00 -16.70 -1.15
C ALA A 63 12.29 -17.21 -0.50
N GLN A 64 13.20 -16.31 -0.11
CA GLN A 64 14.41 -16.66 0.64
C GLN A 64 14.12 -17.18 2.05
N MET A 65 13.00 -16.77 2.65
CA MET A 65 12.53 -17.28 3.93
C MET A 65 11.85 -18.66 3.83
N GLY A 66 11.78 -19.25 2.63
CA GLY A 66 11.25 -20.58 2.39
C GLY A 66 9.81 -20.64 1.91
N VAL A 67 9.17 -19.50 1.61
CA VAL A 67 7.81 -19.48 1.05
C VAL A 67 7.90 -19.80 -0.46
N PRO A 68 7.18 -20.81 -0.97
CA PRO A 68 7.21 -21.13 -2.39
C PRO A 68 6.73 -19.95 -3.24
N LEU A 69 7.53 -19.62 -4.26
CA LEU A 69 7.31 -18.43 -5.10
C LEU A 69 5.97 -18.48 -5.85
N GLU A 70 5.49 -19.66 -6.18
CA GLU A 70 4.19 -19.88 -6.85
C GLU A 70 3.00 -19.34 -6.05
N TYR A 71 2.99 -19.52 -4.73
CA TYR A 71 1.95 -18.98 -3.85
C TYR A 71 2.06 -17.47 -3.70
N LEU A 72 3.27 -16.94 -3.65
CA LEU A 72 3.50 -15.49 -3.56
C LEU A 72 3.02 -14.77 -4.82
N ILE A 73 3.33 -15.33 -6.00
CA ILE A 73 2.87 -14.79 -7.29
C ILE A 73 1.34 -14.88 -7.37
N ALA A 74 0.76 -16.04 -7.05
CA ALA A 74 -0.68 -16.23 -7.07
C ALA A 74 -1.38 -15.23 -6.13
N ALA A 75 -0.89 -15.07 -4.90
CA ALA A 75 -1.43 -14.10 -3.94
C ALA A 75 -1.37 -12.65 -4.45
N SER A 76 -0.24 -12.25 -5.04
CA SER A 76 -0.05 -10.91 -5.58
C SER A 76 -1.05 -10.58 -6.71
N PHE A 77 -1.26 -11.53 -7.63
CA PHE A 77 -2.23 -11.35 -8.72
C PHE A 77 -3.69 -11.41 -8.25
N MET A 78 -4.00 -12.26 -7.27
CA MET A 78 -5.35 -12.38 -6.70
C MET A 78 -5.73 -11.19 -5.82
N ALA A 79 -4.75 -10.56 -5.17
CA ALA A 79 -4.97 -9.40 -4.31
C ALA A 79 -5.56 -8.19 -5.07
N ALA A 80 -5.18 -7.99 -6.33
CA ALA A 80 -5.66 -6.87 -7.12
C ALA A 80 -7.18 -6.90 -7.35
N PRO A 81 -7.78 -7.95 -7.95
CA PRO A 81 -9.23 -8.03 -8.10
C PRO A 81 -9.95 -8.21 -6.77
N GLY A 82 -9.37 -8.94 -5.81
CA GLY A 82 -9.94 -9.16 -4.49
C GLY A 82 -10.06 -7.87 -3.69
N GLY A 83 -8.99 -7.07 -3.63
CA GLY A 83 -9.00 -5.77 -2.97
C GLY A 83 -10.03 -4.81 -3.56
N LEU A 84 -10.14 -4.74 -4.89
CA LEU A 84 -11.15 -3.93 -5.57
C LEU A 84 -12.58 -4.41 -5.27
N LEU A 85 -12.81 -5.72 -5.27
CA LEU A 85 -14.10 -6.29 -4.98
C LEU A 85 -14.57 -5.93 -3.56
N PHE A 86 -13.72 -6.18 -2.55
CA PHE A 86 -14.07 -5.88 -1.16
C PHE A 86 -14.20 -4.38 -0.92
N ALA A 87 -13.37 -3.55 -1.55
CA ALA A 87 -13.48 -2.11 -1.46
C ALA A 87 -14.84 -1.61 -1.97
N LYS A 88 -15.30 -2.12 -3.12
CA LYS A 88 -16.60 -1.74 -3.69
C LYS A 88 -17.80 -2.31 -2.95
N LEU A 89 -17.64 -3.43 -2.26
CA LEU A 89 -18.67 -3.97 -1.37
C LEU A 89 -18.84 -3.11 -0.10
N MET A 90 -17.73 -2.58 0.43
CA MET A 90 -17.75 -1.73 1.63
C MET A 90 -18.15 -0.29 1.33
N VAL A 91 -17.61 0.28 0.26
CA VAL A 91 -17.89 1.65 -0.18
C VAL A 91 -18.25 1.62 -1.67
N PRO A 92 -19.54 1.37 -1.99
CA PRO A 92 -20.00 1.36 -3.38
C PRO A 92 -19.86 2.73 -4.03
N GLU A 93 -19.69 2.76 -5.36
CA GLU A 93 -19.63 3.99 -6.12
C GLU A 93 -21.04 4.60 -6.23
N THR A 94 -21.25 5.70 -5.56
CA THR A 94 -22.51 6.45 -5.59
C THR A 94 -22.37 7.81 -6.26
N GLU A 95 -21.13 8.25 -6.48
CA GLU A 95 -20.84 9.54 -7.10
C GLU A 95 -20.70 9.35 -8.60
N GLN A 96 -21.36 10.23 -9.36
CA GLN A 96 -21.08 10.31 -10.80
C GLN A 96 -19.68 10.89 -10.96
N THR A 97 -18.78 10.12 -11.53
CA THR A 97 -17.43 10.55 -11.84
C THR A 97 -17.52 11.76 -12.77
N HIS A 98 -17.31 12.96 -12.22
CA HIS A 98 -17.20 14.17 -13.02
C HIS A 98 -16.11 13.99 -14.07
N ASP A 99 -16.33 14.57 -15.24
CA ASP A 99 -15.47 14.47 -16.41
C ASP A 99 -13.99 14.65 -16.02
N LYS A 100 -13.28 13.52 -15.99
CA LYS A 100 -11.85 13.44 -15.59
C LYS A 100 -10.94 14.21 -16.56
N ASP A 101 -11.46 14.54 -17.75
CA ASP A 101 -10.71 15.30 -18.74
C ASP A 101 -10.51 16.78 -18.33
N ASP A 102 -11.43 17.38 -17.58
CA ASP A 102 -11.26 18.75 -17.08
C ASP A 102 -10.37 18.81 -15.83
N ALA A 103 -10.46 17.82 -14.97
CA ALA A 103 -9.54 17.69 -13.83
C ALA A 103 -8.09 17.46 -14.29
N MET A 104 -7.91 16.70 -15.36
CA MET A 104 -6.61 16.42 -15.98
C MET A 104 -5.97 17.67 -16.58
N LYS A 105 -6.79 18.63 -17.06
CA LYS A 105 -6.31 19.92 -17.57
C LYS A 105 -5.84 20.84 -16.45
N LEU A 106 -6.51 20.85 -15.30
CA LEU A 106 -6.17 21.69 -14.15
C LEU A 106 -4.86 21.23 -13.46
N ILE A 107 -4.64 19.92 -13.36
CA ILE A 107 -3.40 19.34 -12.79
C ILE A 107 -2.23 19.46 -13.77
N ALA A 108 -2.54 19.59 -15.05
CA ALA A 108 -1.55 19.57 -16.13
C ALA A 108 -0.67 20.84 -16.20
N GLU A 109 -1.03 21.94 -15.55
CA GLU A 109 -0.29 23.18 -15.67
C GLU A 109 0.72 23.43 -14.55
N GLU A 110 0.47 23.00 -13.32
CA GLU A 110 1.34 23.30 -12.18
C GLU A 110 2.46 22.29 -11.89
N ASP A 111 2.33 21.03 -12.31
CA ASP A 111 3.26 19.92 -11.92
C ASP A 111 3.82 19.16 -13.13
N ARG A 112 3.77 19.72 -14.36
CA ARG A 112 4.36 19.05 -15.52
C ARG A 112 5.87 19.20 -15.51
N PRO A 113 6.63 18.09 -15.45
CA PRO A 113 8.05 18.15 -15.67
C PRO A 113 8.34 18.70 -17.07
N ALA A 114 9.32 19.57 -17.16
CA ALA A 114 9.68 20.27 -18.41
C ALA A 114 10.17 19.29 -19.51
N ASN A 115 10.73 18.16 -19.10
CA ASN A 115 11.23 17.12 -20.01
C ASN A 115 11.37 15.77 -19.26
N VAL A 116 11.73 14.72 -19.99
CA VAL A 116 11.89 13.36 -19.45
C VAL A 116 12.97 13.29 -18.35
N ILE A 117 14.03 14.09 -18.45
CA ILE A 117 15.11 14.12 -17.46
C ILE A 117 14.62 14.76 -16.17
N ASP A 118 13.87 15.85 -16.28
CA ASP A 118 13.25 16.53 -15.15
C ASP A 118 12.21 15.62 -14.46
N ALA A 119 11.40 14.88 -15.22
CA ALA A 119 10.49 13.88 -14.70
C ALA A 119 11.22 12.78 -13.92
N ALA A 120 12.34 12.30 -14.46
CA ALA A 120 13.16 11.28 -13.80
C ALA A 120 13.80 11.81 -12.51
N ALA A 121 14.32 13.03 -12.52
CA ALA A 121 14.94 13.67 -11.36
C ALA A 121 13.88 13.93 -10.24
N SER A 122 12.73 14.46 -10.60
CA SER A 122 11.62 14.68 -9.67
C SER A 122 11.08 13.35 -9.09
N GLY A 123 10.95 12.33 -9.93
CA GLY A 123 10.56 10.97 -9.50
C GLY A 123 11.58 10.36 -8.54
N ALA A 124 12.88 10.49 -8.82
CA ALA A 124 13.94 10.01 -7.95
C ALA A 124 13.95 10.73 -6.59
N ALA A 125 13.75 12.05 -6.58
CA ALA A 125 13.65 12.84 -5.35
C ALA A 125 12.44 12.41 -4.51
N SER A 126 11.28 12.23 -5.14
CA SER A 126 10.06 11.74 -4.47
C SER A 126 10.23 10.34 -3.90
N GLY A 127 10.87 9.44 -4.67
CA GLY A 127 11.17 8.07 -4.24
C GLY A 127 12.13 8.03 -3.05
N MET A 128 13.18 8.87 -3.05
CA MET A 128 14.11 8.98 -1.93
C MET A 128 13.40 9.47 -0.66
N GLN A 129 12.58 10.50 -0.78
CA GLN A 129 11.81 11.02 0.36
C GLN A 129 10.87 9.95 0.94
N LEU A 130 10.20 9.19 0.07
CA LEU A 130 9.35 8.08 0.47
C LEU A 130 10.15 7.00 1.20
N ALA A 131 11.30 6.58 0.68
CA ALA A 131 12.17 5.58 1.29
C ALA A 131 12.65 5.99 2.69
N LEU A 132 13.04 7.26 2.86
CA LEU A 132 13.42 7.80 4.15
C LEU A 132 12.26 7.81 5.15
N ASN A 133 11.07 8.22 4.70
CA ASN A 133 9.87 8.23 5.55
C ASN A 133 9.48 6.81 5.99
N VAL A 134 9.47 5.85 5.06
CA VAL A 134 9.18 4.43 5.38
C VAL A 134 10.23 3.87 6.34
N GLY A 135 11.52 4.13 6.10
CA GLY A 135 12.60 3.71 6.98
C GLY A 135 12.45 4.28 8.40
N ALA A 136 12.12 5.56 8.52
CA ALA A 136 11.90 6.21 9.81
C ALA A 136 10.68 5.62 10.55
N MET A 137 9.58 5.36 9.83
CA MET A 137 8.39 4.73 10.40
C MET A 137 8.68 3.31 10.89
N LEU A 138 9.40 2.50 10.10
CA LEU A 138 9.79 1.14 10.51
C LEU A 138 10.65 1.16 11.77
N LEU A 139 11.65 2.06 11.84
CA LEU A 139 12.47 2.22 13.03
C LEU A 139 11.64 2.59 14.26
N ALA A 140 10.69 3.54 14.11
CA ALA A 140 9.81 3.95 15.19
C ALA A 140 8.93 2.80 15.70
N PHE A 141 8.33 2.02 14.79
CA PHE A 141 7.48 0.88 15.16
C PHE A 141 8.29 -0.26 15.80
N ILE A 142 9.49 -0.58 15.28
CA ILE A 142 10.36 -1.59 15.88
C ILE A 142 10.78 -1.16 17.29
N ALA A 143 11.15 0.11 17.46
CA ALA A 143 11.49 0.65 18.77
C ALA A 143 10.31 0.62 19.75
N LEU A 144 9.10 0.93 19.29
CA LEU A 144 7.89 0.86 20.10
C LEU A 144 7.58 -0.58 20.54
N ILE A 145 7.68 -1.55 19.65
CA ILE A 145 7.49 -2.97 19.97
C ILE A 145 8.54 -3.43 20.97
N ALA A 146 9.80 -3.06 20.77
CA ALA A 146 10.89 -3.37 21.71
C ALA A 146 10.66 -2.76 23.10
N LEU A 147 10.16 -1.52 23.15
CA LEU A 147 9.80 -0.85 24.39
C LEU A 147 8.66 -1.59 25.12
N LEU A 148 7.60 -1.93 24.39
CA LEU A 148 6.47 -2.69 24.95
C LEU A 148 6.91 -4.06 25.47
N ASN A 149 7.75 -4.77 24.73
CA ASN A 149 8.30 -6.06 25.14
C ASN A 149 9.21 -5.91 26.37
N GLY A 150 9.98 -4.83 26.47
CA GLY A 150 10.78 -4.51 27.65
C GLY A 150 9.91 -4.28 28.89
N ILE A 151 8.82 -3.54 28.75
CA ILE A 151 7.86 -3.30 29.85
C ILE A 151 7.16 -4.60 30.25
N LEU A 152 6.67 -5.37 29.27
CA LEU A 152 5.98 -6.65 29.51
C LEU A 152 6.92 -7.66 30.19
N GLY A 153 8.15 -7.78 29.71
CA GLY A 153 9.17 -8.65 30.32
C GLY A 153 9.53 -8.22 31.75
N GLY A 154 9.60 -6.90 32.01
CA GLY A 154 9.82 -6.37 33.36
C GLY A 154 8.67 -6.70 34.31
N ILE A 155 7.43 -6.53 33.87
CA ILE A 155 6.24 -6.91 34.65
C ILE A 155 6.18 -8.44 34.83
N GLY A 156 6.43 -9.19 33.75
CA GLY A 156 6.47 -10.65 33.79
C GLY A 156 7.52 -11.21 34.77
N GLY A 157 8.66 -10.52 34.89
CA GLY A 157 9.69 -10.88 35.86
C GLY A 157 9.22 -10.82 37.32
N TRP A 158 8.23 -9.99 37.67
CA TRP A 158 7.64 -9.94 39.01
C TRP A 158 6.74 -11.15 39.30
N PHE A 159 6.28 -11.84 38.23
CA PHE A 159 5.40 -13.00 38.33
C PHE A 159 6.10 -14.32 37.93
N ASP A 160 7.44 -14.35 37.92
CA ASP A 160 8.24 -15.49 37.44
C ASP A 160 8.01 -15.87 35.98
N TYR A 161 7.57 -14.91 35.16
CA TYR A 161 7.28 -15.08 33.73
C TYR A 161 8.04 -14.05 32.84
N PRO A 162 9.38 -14.04 32.86
CA PRO A 162 10.18 -13.02 32.15
C PRO A 162 10.06 -13.09 30.62
N GLN A 163 9.45 -14.14 30.07
CA GLN A 163 9.25 -14.32 28.63
C GLN A 163 7.99 -13.62 28.11
N LEU A 164 7.28 -12.87 28.95
CA LEU A 164 6.08 -12.16 28.54
C LEU A 164 6.42 -11.13 27.46
N SER A 165 5.83 -11.28 26.28
CA SER A 165 6.03 -10.40 25.14
C SER A 165 4.71 -10.16 24.40
N LEU A 166 4.67 -9.14 23.56
CA LEU A 166 3.50 -8.84 22.74
C LEU A 166 3.17 -10.01 21.80
N GLU A 167 4.20 -10.62 21.20
CA GLU A 167 4.08 -11.78 20.31
C GLU A 167 3.47 -12.99 21.04
N LEU A 168 3.88 -13.22 22.27
CA LEU A 168 3.34 -14.32 23.08
C LEU A 168 1.86 -14.08 23.42
N ILE A 169 1.50 -12.87 23.77
CA ILE A 169 0.11 -12.50 24.07
C ILE A 169 -0.77 -12.67 22.83
N LEU A 170 -0.32 -12.15 21.69
CA LEU A 170 -1.05 -12.27 20.43
C LEU A 170 -1.14 -13.71 19.95
N GLY A 171 -0.07 -14.50 20.10
CA GLY A 171 -0.06 -15.92 19.75
C GLY A 171 -0.95 -16.79 20.66
N TRP A 172 -1.36 -16.26 21.83
CA TRP A 172 -2.31 -16.92 22.70
C TRP A 172 -3.78 -16.57 22.36
N VAL A 173 -3.99 -15.39 21.75
CA VAL A 173 -5.33 -14.91 21.34
C VAL A 173 -5.72 -15.46 19.96
N PHE A 174 -4.75 -15.66 19.04
CA PHE A 174 -4.95 -16.12 17.68
C PHE A 174 -4.39 -17.54 17.47
#